data_d98ccac2ba98efa1d64f914f32a0fdbe
#
_entry.id   d98ccac2ba98efa1d64f914f32a0fdbe
#
_cell.length_a   1.000
_cell.length_b   1.000
_cell.length_c   1.000
_cell.angle_alpha   90.00
_cell.angle_beta   90.00
_cell.angle_gamma   90.00
#
_symmetry.space_group_name_H-M   'P 1'
#
loop_
_entity.id
_entity.type
_entity.pdbx_description
1 polymer ?
#
loop_
_entity_poly.entity_id
_entity_poly.type
_entity_poly.pdbx_seq_one_letter_code
_entity_poly.pdbx_strand_id
1 'polypeptide(L)'
;KRANYSKLRKKLQMRQTPSSRRRLKAIGQRENRWMQDVNHCVSKALVENNPKHTLFVLEDLSGIRNVTERVRIKDRYVSVSWSFYDLEQKLIYKAKQNQSSVIKVDPRYTSQCCPCCGHVEKSNRNKKIHLFTCKNCGYKSNDDRIGAMNLYRMGINYLSDSQSTKESNDSYTVATE
;
A
#
# COMPACT_ATOMS: atom_id res chain seq x y z
N LYS A 1 -11.00 -16.41 -1.51
CA LYS A 1 -12.29 -15.90 -2.08
C LYS A 1 -12.12 -15.31 -3.48
N ARG A 2 -11.15 -14.41 -3.76
CA ARG A 2 -10.94 -13.80 -5.10
C ARG A 2 -10.79 -14.80 -6.23
N ALA A 3 -9.98 -15.83 -6.06
CA ALA A 3 -9.81 -16.89 -7.07
C ALA A 3 -11.14 -17.58 -7.43
N ASN A 4 -12.02 -17.77 -6.45
CA ASN A 4 -13.34 -18.35 -6.65
C ASN A 4 -14.25 -17.41 -7.45
N TYR A 5 -14.25 -16.10 -7.15
CA TYR A 5 -14.98 -15.11 -7.95
C TYR A 5 -14.48 -15.06 -9.39
N SER A 6 -13.16 -15.09 -9.61
CA SER A 6 -12.56 -15.12 -10.96
C SER A 6 -12.99 -16.35 -11.76
N LYS A 7 -12.93 -17.56 -11.16
CA LYS A 7 -13.39 -18.81 -11.80
C LYS A 7 -14.88 -18.76 -12.15
N LEU A 8 -15.71 -18.24 -11.24
CA LEU A 8 -17.16 -18.14 -11.45
C LEU A 8 -17.52 -17.14 -12.56
N ARG A 9 -16.82 -16.00 -12.61
CA ARG A 9 -16.99 -15.04 -13.71
C ARG A 9 -16.66 -15.64 -15.06
N LYS A 10 -15.54 -16.33 -15.20
CA LYS A 10 -15.16 -17.01 -16.45
C LYS A 10 -16.27 -17.97 -16.92
N LYS A 11 -16.79 -18.81 -16.02
CA LYS A 11 -17.88 -19.75 -16.36
C LYS A 11 -19.15 -19.04 -16.83
N LEU A 12 -19.51 -17.91 -16.19
CA LEU A 12 -20.72 -17.17 -16.57
C LEU A 12 -20.53 -16.36 -17.86
N GLN A 13 -19.33 -15.84 -18.11
CA GLN A 13 -18.99 -15.14 -19.35
C GLN A 13 -19.06 -16.07 -20.56
N MET A 14 -18.64 -17.33 -20.42
CA MET A 14 -18.73 -18.32 -21.50
C MET A 14 -20.18 -18.65 -21.90
N ARG A 15 -21.15 -18.52 -20.98
CA ARG A 15 -22.55 -18.89 -21.25
C ARG A 15 -23.31 -17.87 -22.09
N GLN A 16 -22.92 -16.61 -22.07
CA GLN A 16 -23.46 -15.46 -22.84
C GLN A 16 -25.00 -15.26 -22.80
N THR A 17 -25.73 -15.92 -21.91
CA THR A 17 -27.18 -15.77 -21.77
C THR A 17 -27.59 -14.54 -20.97
N PRO A 18 -28.82 -13.99 -21.16
CA PRO A 18 -29.32 -12.87 -20.35
C PRO A 18 -29.28 -13.16 -18.84
N SER A 19 -29.58 -14.39 -18.44
CA SER A 19 -29.51 -14.85 -17.04
C SER A 19 -28.08 -14.82 -16.51
N SER A 20 -27.09 -15.27 -17.30
CA SER A 20 -25.69 -15.21 -16.89
C SER A 20 -25.18 -13.78 -16.75
N ARG A 21 -25.63 -12.84 -17.59
CA ARG A 21 -25.29 -11.41 -17.49
C ARG A 21 -25.83 -10.79 -16.19
N ARG A 22 -27.09 -11.07 -15.82
CA ARG A 22 -27.67 -10.63 -14.54
C ARG A 22 -26.88 -11.19 -13.35
N ARG A 23 -26.52 -12.45 -13.41
CA ARG A 23 -25.72 -13.12 -12.35
C ARG A 23 -24.31 -12.56 -12.24
N LEU A 24 -23.67 -12.21 -13.38
CA LEU A 24 -22.36 -11.51 -13.39
C LEU A 24 -22.41 -10.17 -12.66
N LYS A 25 -23.46 -9.36 -12.90
CA LYS A 25 -23.64 -8.07 -12.20
C LYS A 25 -23.82 -8.28 -10.69
N ALA A 26 -24.64 -9.22 -10.28
CA ALA A 26 -24.87 -9.55 -8.86
C ALA A 26 -23.61 -10.04 -8.16
N ILE A 27 -22.79 -10.86 -8.83
CA ILE A 27 -21.51 -11.36 -8.30
C ILE A 27 -20.51 -10.21 -8.15
N GLY A 28 -20.43 -9.31 -9.13
CA GLY A 28 -19.58 -8.12 -9.05
C GLY A 28 -19.90 -7.23 -7.85
N GLN A 29 -21.18 -6.96 -7.62
CA GLN A 29 -21.62 -6.19 -6.45
C GLN A 29 -21.30 -6.91 -5.12
N ARG A 30 -21.45 -8.23 -5.05
CA ARG A 30 -21.09 -9.02 -3.86
C ARG A 30 -19.59 -9.01 -3.60
N GLU A 31 -18.77 -9.11 -4.62
CA GLU A 31 -17.32 -9.04 -4.50
C GLU A 31 -16.87 -7.66 -4.03
N ASN A 32 -17.46 -6.59 -4.57
CA ASN A 32 -17.13 -5.22 -4.15
C ASN A 32 -17.49 -5.01 -2.66
N ARG A 33 -18.69 -5.41 -2.22
CA ARG A 33 -19.06 -5.31 -0.79
C ARG A 33 -18.10 -6.08 0.10
N TRP A 34 -17.73 -7.29 -0.29
CA TRP A 34 -16.76 -8.09 0.45
C TRP A 34 -15.38 -7.40 0.51
N MET A 35 -14.91 -6.79 -0.58
CA MET A 35 -13.65 -6.04 -0.56
C MET A 35 -13.70 -4.81 0.34
N GLN A 36 -14.81 -4.07 0.31
CA GLN A 36 -15.03 -2.95 1.21
C GLN A 36 -15.00 -3.38 2.68
N ASP A 37 -15.65 -4.50 3.01
CA ASP A 37 -15.64 -5.07 4.35
C ASP A 37 -14.22 -5.45 4.79
N VAL A 38 -13.46 -6.13 3.94
CA VAL A 38 -12.04 -6.46 4.20
C VAL A 38 -11.22 -5.19 4.47
N ASN A 39 -11.38 -4.16 3.64
CA ASN A 39 -10.66 -2.90 3.81
C ASN A 39 -11.08 -2.18 5.11
N HIS A 40 -12.35 -2.27 5.50
CA HIS A 40 -12.81 -1.75 6.78
C HIS A 40 -12.18 -2.49 7.97
N CYS A 41 -12.12 -3.82 7.92
CA CYS A 41 -11.50 -4.62 8.97
C CYS A 41 -9.98 -4.37 9.06
N VAL A 42 -9.29 -4.35 7.93
CA VAL A 42 -7.84 -4.11 7.90
C VAL A 42 -7.49 -2.71 8.42
N SER A 43 -8.16 -1.66 7.92
CA SER A 43 -7.91 -0.29 8.36
C SER A 43 -8.28 -0.08 9.84
N LYS A 44 -9.33 -0.74 10.34
CA LYS A 44 -9.69 -0.72 11.75
C LYS A 44 -8.61 -1.37 12.61
N ALA A 45 -8.19 -2.59 12.26
CA ALA A 45 -7.15 -3.31 13.00
C ALA A 45 -5.82 -2.55 13.01
N LEU A 46 -5.42 -1.91 11.91
CA LEU A 46 -4.22 -1.09 11.86
C LEU A 46 -4.29 0.09 12.85
N VAL A 47 -5.42 0.77 12.94
CA VAL A 47 -5.54 1.93 13.83
C VAL A 47 -5.70 1.51 15.29
N GLU A 48 -6.50 0.48 15.59
CA GLU A 48 -6.75 0.03 16.97
C GLU A 48 -5.53 -0.66 17.62
N ASN A 49 -4.70 -1.33 16.82
CA ASN A 49 -3.50 -2.01 17.32
C ASN A 49 -2.27 -1.08 17.47
N ASN A 50 -2.42 0.22 17.17
CA ASN A 50 -1.35 1.19 17.32
C ASN A 50 -1.76 2.33 18.27
N PRO A 51 -0.82 2.94 19.01
CA PRO A 51 -1.12 4.03 19.91
C PRO A 51 -1.63 5.26 19.15
N LYS A 52 -2.25 6.19 19.91
CA LYS A 52 -2.57 7.54 19.38
C LYS A 52 -1.29 8.23 18.93
N HIS A 53 -1.43 9.19 18.01
CA HIS A 53 -0.31 9.94 17.41
C HIS A 53 0.66 9.09 16.59
N THR A 54 0.24 7.90 16.14
CA THR A 54 1.02 7.08 15.21
C THR A 54 1.07 7.73 13.82
N LEU A 55 2.23 7.73 13.20
CA LEU A 55 2.40 8.09 11.80
C LEU A 55 2.36 6.84 10.92
N PHE A 56 1.30 6.68 10.12
CA PHE A 56 1.20 5.63 9.13
C PHE A 56 1.84 6.09 7.82
N VAL A 57 2.78 5.31 7.29
CA VAL A 57 3.47 5.60 6.04
C VAL A 57 3.02 4.63 4.97
N LEU A 58 2.48 5.15 3.87
CA LEU A 58 2.00 4.38 2.73
C LEU A 58 2.81 4.71 1.48
N GLU A 59 2.92 3.74 0.57
CA GLU A 59 3.40 4.01 -0.78
C GLU A 59 2.34 4.78 -1.58
N ASP A 60 2.77 5.79 -2.35
CA ASP A 60 1.88 6.45 -3.30
C ASP A 60 1.66 5.57 -4.53
N LEU A 61 0.55 4.89 -4.55
CA LEU A 61 0.13 4.01 -5.64
C LEU A 61 -0.84 4.67 -6.63
N SER A 62 -0.96 5.99 -6.63
CA SER A 62 -1.90 6.74 -7.50
C SER A 62 -1.70 6.44 -8.99
N GLY A 63 -0.46 6.23 -9.45
CA GLY A 63 -0.11 5.91 -10.83
C GLY A 63 -0.16 4.43 -11.21
N ILE A 64 -0.46 3.51 -10.29
CA ILE A 64 -0.30 2.07 -10.53
C ILE A 64 -1.23 1.52 -11.63
N ARG A 65 -2.38 2.15 -11.86
CA ARG A 65 -3.32 1.75 -12.92
C ARG A 65 -2.70 1.90 -14.30
N ASN A 66 -2.00 2.98 -14.56
CA ASN A 66 -1.35 3.25 -15.86
C ASN A 66 -0.20 2.25 -16.12
N VAL A 67 0.49 1.84 -15.04
CA VAL A 67 1.55 0.84 -15.13
C VAL A 67 0.99 -0.57 -15.35
N THR A 68 -0.19 -0.87 -14.82
CA THR A 68 -0.83 -2.20 -14.98
C THR A 68 -1.36 -2.47 -16.38
N GLU A 69 -1.50 -1.47 -17.24
CA GLU A 69 -1.82 -1.69 -18.66
C GLU A 69 -0.75 -2.54 -19.38
N ARG A 70 0.49 -2.49 -18.92
CA ARG A 70 1.63 -3.28 -19.43
C ARG A 70 1.68 -4.70 -18.84
N VAL A 71 0.84 -5.02 -17.84
CA VAL A 71 0.79 -6.35 -17.22
C VAL A 71 -0.05 -7.30 -18.09
N ARG A 72 0.39 -8.56 -18.20
CA ARG A 72 -0.36 -9.60 -18.94
C ARG A 72 -1.79 -9.70 -18.43
N ILE A 73 -2.76 -9.83 -19.35
CA ILE A 73 -4.21 -9.83 -19.06
C ILE A 73 -4.59 -10.82 -17.92
N LYS A 74 -3.95 -11.99 -17.86
CA LYS A 74 -4.21 -13.00 -16.83
C LYS A 74 -3.84 -12.56 -15.42
N ASP A 75 -2.85 -11.69 -15.28
CA ASP A 75 -2.31 -11.22 -14.00
C ASP A 75 -2.89 -9.85 -13.62
N ARG A 76 -3.43 -9.13 -14.61
CA ARG A 76 -4.04 -7.80 -14.46
C ARG A 76 -5.23 -7.79 -13.49
N TYR A 77 -6.01 -8.87 -13.45
CA TYR A 77 -7.20 -8.95 -12.61
C TYR A 77 -6.90 -8.71 -11.12
N VAL A 78 -5.84 -9.29 -10.58
CA VAL A 78 -5.47 -9.11 -9.16
C VAL A 78 -5.00 -7.69 -8.91
N SER A 79 -4.16 -7.15 -9.79
CA SER A 79 -3.57 -5.80 -9.65
C SER A 79 -4.60 -4.69 -9.83
N VAL A 80 -5.50 -4.80 -10.83
CA VAL A 80 -6.54 -3.78 -11.12
C VAL A 80 -7.72 -3.85 -10.15
N SER A 81 -8.05 -5.05 -9.65
CA SER A 81 -9.21 -5.24 -8.76
C SER A 81 -8.93 -4.93 -7.30
N TRP A 82 -7.68 -4.66 -6.93
CA TRP A 82 -7.38 -4.23 -5.57
C TRP A 82 -7.77 -2.77 -5.38
N SER A 83 -8.58 -2.54 -4.38
CA SER A 83 -9.08 -1.21 -4.03
C SER A 83 -8.11 -0.50 -3.07
N PHE A 84 -6.88 -0.19 -3.55
CA PHE A 84 -5.89 0.56 -2.77
C PHE A 84 -6.44 1.90 -2.29
N TYR A 85 -7.06 2.64 -3.20
CA TYR A 85 -7.66 3.92 -2.87
C TYR A 85 -8.72 3.82 -1.77
N ASP A 86 -9.58 2.79 -1.83
CA ASP A 86 -10.61 2.57 -0.79
C ASP A 86 -9.98 2.22 0.57
N LEU A 87 -8.92 1.41 0.60
CA LEU A 87 -8.17 1.12 1.82
C LEU A 87 -7.48 2.37 2.37
N GLU A 88 -6.82 3.14 1.51
CA GLU A 88 -6.17 4.41 1.84
C GLU A 88 -7.16 5.39 2.47
N GLN A 89 -8.30 5.63 1.83
CA GLN A 89 -9.33 6.54 2.35
C GLN A 89 -9.86 6.07 3.72
N LYS A 90 -10.09 4.76 3.88
CA LYS A 90 -10.53 4.19 5.14
C LYS A 90 -9.49 4.33 6.25
N LEU A 91 -8.22 4.19 5.92
CA LEU A 91 -7.13 4.39 6.89
C LEU A 91 -7.01 5.86 7.28
N ILE A 92 -7.07 6.79 6.32
CA ILE A 92 -6.93 8.23 6.56
C ILE A 92 -8.00 8.72 7.57
N TYR A 93 -9.29 8.45 7.33
CA TYR A 93 -10.31 8.97 8.23
C TYR A 93 -10.25 8.31 9.62
N LYS A 94 -9.95 7.02 9.72
CA LYS A 94 -9.84 6.33 11.02
C LYS A 94 -8.60 6.77 11.79
N ALA A 95 -7.46 6.95 11.11
CA ALA A 95 -6.26 7.50 11.72
C ALA A 95 -6.54 8.89 12.31
N LYS A 96 -7.21 9.76 11.54
CA LYS A 96 -7.62 11.10 12.03
C LYS A 96 -8.51 11.02 13.28
N GLN A 97 -9.47 10.09 13.32
CA GLN A 97 -10.31 9.86 14.51
C GLN A 97 -9.49 9.42 15.74
N ASN A 98 -8.39 8.70 15.52
CA ASN A 98 -7.46 8.25 16.56
C ASN A 98 -6.31 9.23 16.81
N GLN A 99 -6.40 10.49 16.36
CA GLN A 99 -5.33 11.50 16.49
C GLN A 99 -3.99 11.06 15.85
N SER A 100 -4.06 10.20 14.87
CA SER A 100 -2.93 9.67 14.10
C SER A 100 -2.90 10.28 12.70
N SER A 101 -1.75 10.23 12.04
CA SER A 101 -1.53 10.83 10.72
C SER A 101 -1.18 9.76 9.68
N VAL A 102 -1.48 10.06 8.42
CA VAL A 102 -1.10 9.21 7.28
C VAL A 102 -0.33 10.05 6.28
N ILE A 103 0.83 9.60 5.87
CA ILE A 103 1.60 10.19 4.78
C ILE A 103 1.79 9.22 3.64
N LYS A 104 1.98 9.73 2.42
CA LYS A 104 2.32 8.96 1.24
C LYS A 104 3.72 9.30 0.78
N VAL A 105 4.48 8.28 0.40
CA VAL A 105 5.87 8.41 -0.05
C VAL A 105 6.04 7.75 -1.43
N ASP A 106 7.05 8.18 -2.17
CA ASP A 106 7.39 7.61 -3.47
C ASP A 106 7.75 6.12 -3.32
N PRO A 107 7.06 5.20 -4.03
CA PRO A 107 7.32 3.76 -3.96
C PRO A 107 8.62 3.33 -4.63
N ARG A 108 9.36 4.23 -5.27
CA ARG A 108 10.57 3.89 -6.01
C ARG A 108 11.62 3.30 -5.08
N TYR A 109 12.16 2.15 -5.49
CA TYR A 109 13.25 1.45 -4.81
C TYR A 109 12.96 0.95 -3.39
N THR A 110 11.79 1.17 -2.79
CA THR A 110 11.45 0.74 -1.44
C THR A 110 11.73 -0.75 -1.20
N SER A 111 11.45 -1.61 -2.17
CA SER A 111 11.70 -3.05 -2.10
C SER A 111 13.05 -3.52 -2.67
N GLN A 112 13.90 -2.59 -3.12
CA GLN A 112 15.20 -2.90 -3.76
C GLN A 112 16.39 -2.34 -2.96
N CYS A 113 16.15 -1.35 -2.11
CA CYS A 113 17.14 -0.73 -1.25
C CYS A 113 17.44 -1.62 -0.03
N CYS A 114 18.71 -1.87 0.22
CA CYS A 114 19.14 -2.61 1.40
C CYS A 114 19.00 -1.75 2.68
N PRO A 115 18.25 -2.18 3.69
CA PRO A 115 18.12 -1.41 4.92
C PRO A 115 19.41 -1.41 5.77
N CYS A 116 20.37 -2.26 5.48
CA CYS A 116 21.63 -2.32 6.20
C CYS A 116 22.68 -1.36 5.62
N CYS A 117 22.93 -1.41 4.31
CA CYS A 117 24.01 -0.65 3.65
C CYS A 117 23.54 0.38 2.61
N GLY A 118 22.24 0.53 2.39
CA GLY A 118 21.70 1.49 1.43
C GLY A 118 21.85 1.08 -0.05
N HIS A 119 22.51 -0.05 -0.36
CA HIS A 119 22.72 -0.48 -1.74
C HIS A 119 21.39 -0.76 -2.44
N VAL A 120 21.20 -0.15 -3.63
CA VAL A 120 19.98 -0.26 -4.42
C VAL A 120 20.26 -1.06 -5.69
N GLU A 121 19.69 -2.24 -5.78
CA GLU A 121 19.82 -3.07 -6.99
C GLU A 121 18.59 -3.96 -7.18
N LYS A 122 18.10 -4.05 -8.43
CA LYS A 122 16.94 -4.87 -8.78
C LYS A 122 17.19 -6.37 -8.54
N SER A 123 18.40 -6.84 -8.69
CA SER A 123 18.81 -8.23 -8.48
C SER A 123 18.82 -8.66 -7.03
N ASN A 124 18.77 -7.69 -6.08
CA ASN A 124 18.63 -7.98 -4.64
C ASN A 124 17.32 -8.72 -4.33
N ARG A 125 16.28 -8.56 -5.18
CA ARG A 125 14.94 -9.09 -4.93
C ARG A 125 14.60 -10.27 -5.83
N ASN A 126 14.26 -11.42 -5.24
CA ASN A 126 13.65 -12.55 -5.93
C ASN A 126 12.15 -12.63 -5.60
N LYS A 127 11.31 -12.07 -6.49
CA LYS A 127 9.85 -12.03 -6.32
C LYS A 127 9.16 -13.40 -6.31
N LYS A 128 9.79 -14.44 -6.90
CA LYS A 128 9.17 -15.77 -6.98
C LYS A 128 9.12 -16.48 -5.63
N ILE A 129 10.12 -16.24 -4.79
CA ILE A 129 10.28 -16.89 -3.49
C ILE A 129 10.22 -15.89 -2.33
N HIS A 130 9.82 -14.64 -2.61
CA HIS A 130 9.75 -13.56 -1.62
C HIS A 130 11.04 -13.38 -0.79
N LEU A 131 12.19 -13.48 -1.47
CA LEU A 131 13.50 -13.37 -0.85
C LEU A 131 14.22 -12.11 -1.33
N PHE A 132 14.77 -11.37 -0.39
CA PHE A 132 15.73 -10.30 -0.60
C PHE A 132 17.13 -10.77 -0.16
N THR A 133 18.13 -10.54 -1.00
CA THR A 133 19.55 -10.77 -0.65
C THR A 133 20.38 -9.62 -1.21
N CYS A 134 20.95 -8.81 -0.35
CA CYS A 134 21.81 -7.71 -0.77
C CYS A 134 23.07 -8.21 -1.44
N LYS A 135 23.36 -7.72 -2.65
CA LYS A 135 24.57 -8.11 -3.39
C LYS A 135 25.84 -7.47 -2.84
N ASN A 136 25.70 -6.35 -2.10
CA ASN A 136 26.84 -5.67 -1.51
C ASN A 136 27.23 -6.23 -0.13
N CYS A 137 26.27 -6.31 0.81
CA CYS A 137 26.59 -6.69 2.20
C CYS A 137 26.06 -8.08 2.61
N GLY A 138 25.42 -8.82 1.72
CA GLY A 138 24.89 -10.16 1.99
C GLY A 138 23.65 -10.21 2.89
N TYR A 139 23.09 -9.08 3.34
CA TYR A 139 21.90 -9.05 4.19
C TYR A 139 20.72 -9.77 3.53
N LYS A 140 20.06 -10.67 4.27
CA LYS A 140 18.95 -11.49 3.77
C LYS A 140 17.68 -11.25 4.60
N SER A 141 16.55 -11.12 3.92
CA SER A 141 15.22 -11.01 4.56
C SER A 141 14.10 -11.32 3.57
N ASN A 142 12.86 -11.34 4.05
CA ASN A 142 11.69 -11.34 3.17
C ASN A 142 11.58 -9.99 2.44
N ASP A 143 11.23 -10.01 1.15
CA ASP A 143 11.21 -8.81 0.30
C ASP A 143 10.10 -7.81 0.69
N ASP A 144 8.96 -8.26 1.19
CA ASP A 144 7.89 -7.38 1.69
C ASP A 144 8.30 -6.69 3.01
N ARG A 145 9.03 -7.42 3.87
CA ARG A 145 9.61 -6.83 5.09
C ARG A 145 10.61 -5.72 4.78
N ILE A 146 11.44 -5.89 3.73
CA ILE A 146 12.37 -4.85 3.29
C ILE A 146 11.61 -3.57 2.90
N GLY A 147 10.52 -3.72 2.12
CA GLY A 147 9.67 -2.58 1.78
C GLY A 147 9.16 -1.84 3.02
N ALA A 148 8.62 -2.57 3.99
CA ALA A 148 8.12 -1.99 5.24
C ALA A 148 9.22 -1.29 6.06
N MET A 149 10.43 -1.85 6.14
CA MET A 149 11.58 -1.22 6.84
C MET A 149 12.01 0.08 6.17
N ASN A 150 12.01 0.13 4.83
CA ASN A 150 12.37 1.36 4.11
C ASN A 150 11.28 2.43 4.23
N LEU A 151 9.99 2.05 4.20
CA LEU A 151 8.87 2.97 4.50
C LEU A 151 8.98 3.55 5.92
N TYR A 152 9.31 2.72 6.90
CA TYR A 152 9.54 3.17 8.28
C TYR A 152 10.66 4.22 8.37
N ARG A 153 11.80 4.01 7.68
CA ARG A 153 12.89 4.99 7.62
C ARG A 153 12.46 6.31 6.98
N MET A 154 11.69 6.24 5.89
CA MET A 154 11.14 7.44 5.25
C MET A 154 10.23 8.22 6.22
N GLY A 155 9.44 7.51 7.04
CA GLY A 155 8.63 8.13 8.08
C GLY A 155 9.45 8.82 9.16
N ILE A 156 10.55 8.22 9.61
CA ILE A 156 11.45 8.84 10.59
C ILE A 156 12.08 10.11 10.01
N ASN A 157 12.59 10.08 8.78
CA ASN A 157 13.16 11.24 8.11
C ASN A 157 12.14 12.37 7.99
N TYR A 158 10.89 12.06 7.60
CA TYR A 158 9.81 13.03 7.53
C TYR A 158 9.56 13.73 8.90
N LEU A 159 9.58 12.98 9.99
CA LEU A 159 9.41 13.55 11.33
C LEU A 159 10.59 14.43 11.73
N SER A 160 11.82 14.04 11.43
CA SER A 160 13.03 14.83 11.69
C SER A 160 13.01 16.14 10.92
N ASP A 161 12.68 16.12 9.64
CA ASP A 161 12.61 17.32 8.79
C ASP A 161 11.50 18.27 9.27
N SER A 162 10.36 17.71 9.73
CA SER A 162 9.25 18.49 10.27
C SER A 162 9.56 19.16 11.60
N GLN A 163 10.47 18.63 12.40
CA GLN A 163 10.95 19.24 13.64
C GLN A 163 11.94 20.38 13.34
N SER A 164 12.88 20.17 12.43
CA SER A 164 13.86 21.17 12.04
C SER A 164 13.22 22.45 11.46
N THR A 165 12.12 22.32 10.72
CA THR A 165 11.36 23.47 10.19
C THR A 165 10.55 24.22 11.25
N LYS A 166 10.17 23.60 12.35
CA LYS A 166 9.50 24.30 13.46
C LYS A 166 10.47 25.10 14.31
N GLU A 167 11.65 24.57 14.58
CA GLU A 167 12.69 25.28 15.35
C GLU A 167 13.20 26.53 14.63
N SER A 168 13.22 26.54 13.29
CA SER A 168 13.60 27.74 12.52
C SER A 168 12.53 28.83 12.50
N ASN A 169 11.25 28.52 12.75
CA ASN A 169 10.18 29.52 12.80
C ASN A 169 9.95 30.12 14.20
N ASP A 170 10.35 29.42 15.28
CA ASP A 170 10.24 29.95 16.65
C ASP A 170 11.31 30.94 17.00
N SER A 171 12.38 31.08 16.19
CA SER A 171 13.47 32.06 16.40
C SER A 171 13.18 33.46 15.87
N TYR A 172 12.00 33.73 15.28
CA TYR A 172 11.65 35.04 14.68
C TYR A 172 10.50 35.79 15.36
N THR A 173 10.07 35.42 16.55
CA THR A 173 9.03 36.16 17.29
C THR A 173 9.48 36.56 18.68
N VAL A 174 10.57 37.33 18.80
CA VAL A 174 10.81 38.22 19.96
C VAL A 174 11.61 39.41 19.46
N ALA A 175 10.94 40.43 18.92
CA ALA A 175 11.37 41.82 18.94
C ALA A 175 10.24 42.70 18.38
N THR A 176 9.29 43.10 19.21
CA THR A 176 8.67 44.47 19.14
C THR A 176 8.16 44.85 20.51
N GLU A 177 8.68 45.93 20.95
CA GLU A 177 8.26 46.77 22.07
C GLU A 177 6.75 47.07 22.08
#